data_92956f80af41a0337f284f62d1335616
#
_entry.id   92956f80af41a0337f284f62d1335616
#
_cell.length_a   1.000
_cell.length_b   1.000
_cell.length_c   1.000
_cell.angle_alpha   90.00
_cell.angle_beta   90.00
_cell.angle_gamma   90.00
#
_symmetry.space_group_name_H-M   'P 1'
#
loop_
_entity.id
_entity.type
_entity.pdbx_description
1 polymer ?
#
loop_
_entity_poly.entity_id
_entity_poly.type
_entity_poly.pdbx_seq_one_letter_code
_entity_poly.pdbx_strand_id
1 'polypeptide(L)'
;MRFTINLIFIFVIFTEFSYARPVSYPGGWTVMLKNDGNINRMHTHFSPTHKLSLGYNLEYWHDEEFMFNSLQVNNLLKRWNEKNSQANFYLKSGIGLAYSDKFEFDGETKLSAFTGISFDWENRSYFIKYQNRYTDAGKIYDAFMQSIIFGVAPYEGNFGDLHTWLMLKIEHKPENKENFEITPLFRFFKNVHLLELGLNDRGKFLFNYIIRY
;
A
#
# COMPACT_ATOMS: atom_id res chain seq x y z
N MET A 1 -18.32 -11.90 55.97
CA MET A 1 -17.73 -10.67 55.41
C MET A 1 -17.14 -11.02 54.04
N ARG A 2 -17.87 -10.68 52.98
CA ARG A 2 -17.42 -10.96 51.57
C ARG A 2 -16.79 -9.67 51.04
N PHE A 3 -15.50 -9.72 50.71
CA PHE A 3 -14.82 -8.64 50.01
C PHE A 3 -15.02 -8.85 48.50
N THR A 4 -15.80 -7.98 47.88
CA THR A 4 -15.88 -7.84 46.41
C THR A 4 -14.77 -6.93 45.95
N ILE A 5 -13.81 -7.48 45.23
CA ILE A 5 -12.73 -6.72 44.56
C ILE A 5 -13.32 -6.24 43.22
N ASN A 6 -13.63 -4.94 43.12
CA ASN A 6 -13.97 -4.28 41.88
C ASN A 6 -12.66 -4.02 41.08
N LEU A 7 -12.44 -4.81 40.04
CA LEU A 7 -11.38 -4.60 39.08
C LEU A 7 -11.82 -3.50 38.10
N ILE A 8 -11.36 -2.27 38.31
CA ILE A 8 -11.57 -1.15 37.38
C ILE A 8 -10.55 -1.31 36.24
N PHE A 9 -11.02 -1.76 35.07
CA PHE A 9 -10.26 -1.73 33.84
C PHE A 9 -10.21 -0.27 33.33
N ILE A 10 -9.10 0.41 33.55
CA ILE A 10 -8.84 1.70 32.92
C ILE A 10 -8.42 1.43 31.47
N PHE A 11 -9.37 1.58 30.55
CA PHE A 11 -9.08 1.61 29.11
C PHE A 11 -8.45 2.97 28.80
N VAL A 12 -7.12 3.03 28.74
CA VAL A 12 -6.41 4.20 28.24
C VAL A 12 -6.56 4.19 26.72
N ILE A 13 -7.51 4.99 26.22
CA ILE A 13 -7.66 5.22 24.78
C ILE A 13 -6.57 6.19 24.35
N PHE A 14 -5.48 5.67 23.80
CA PHE A 14 -4.53 6.47 23.05
C PHE A 14 -5.18 6.83 21.70
N THR A 15 -5.67 8.06 21.57
CA THR A 15 -6.14 8.62 20.31
C THR A 15 -4.93 9.08 19.49
N GLU A 16 -4.36 8.17 18.69
CA GLU A 16 -3.35 8.55 17.73
C GLU A 16 -3.96 8.72 16.34
N PHE A 17 -3.65 9.83 15.68
CA PHE A 17 -4.04 10.11 14.30
C PHE A 17 -3.30 9.16 13.35
N SER A 18 -3.97 8.10 12.87
CA SER A 18 -3.38 7.14 11.95
C SER A 18 -3.87 7.38 10.53
N TYR A 19 -3.00 7.90 9.67
CA TYR A 19 -3.20 7.95 8.22
C TYR A 19 -2.59 6.70 7.57
N ALA A 20 -3.25 6.18 6.51
CA ALA A 20 -2.81 4.98 5.80
C ALA A 20 -1.52 5.21 4.97
N ARG A 21 -0.35 5.06 5.59
CA ARG A 21 0.97 5.33 5.01
C ARG A 21 1.86 4.09 4.97
N PRO A 22 2.88 4.05 4.08
CA PRO A 22 3.84 2.93 4.01
C PRO A 22 4.66 2.71 5.29
N VAL A 23 4.83 3.75 6.11
CA VAL A 23 5.45 3.67 7.44
C VAL A 23 4.42 4.16 8.46
N SER A 24 4.12 3.33 9.44
CA SER A 24 3.17 3.62 10.53
C SER A 24 3.85 4.38 11.69
N TYR A 25 3.16 4.53 12.80
CA TYR A 25 3.77 5.04 14.04
C TYR A 25 4.76 4.00 14.61
N PRO A 26 5.75 4.41 15.44
CA PRO A 26 6.68 3.47 16.06
C PRO A 26 5.96 2.40 16.88
N GLY A 27 6.31 1.13 16.67
CA GLY A 27 5.67 -0.01 17.30
C GLY A 27 4.41 -0.52 16.61
N GLY A 28 3.91 0.17 15.58
CA GLY A 28 2.68 -0.21 14.87
C GLY A 28 2.89 -1.30 13.83
N TRP A 29 1.90 -2.16 13.69
CA TRP A 29 1.75 -3.13 12.61
C TRP A 29 0.78 -2.63 11.55
N THR A 30 1.03 -3.01 10.31
CA THR A 30 0.12 -2.76 9.19
C THR A 30 -0.02 -4.02 8.36
N VAL A 31 -1.27 -4.39 8.04
CA VAL A 31 -1.60 -5.45 7.09
C VAL A 31 -2.31 -4.82 5.90
N MET A 32 -1.87 -5.16 4.71
CA MET A 32 -2.41 -4.69 3.45
C MET A 32 -2.77 -5.88 2.56
N LEU A 33 -4.01 -5.96 2.14
CA LEU A 33 -4.48 -6.85 1.08
C LEU A 33 -4.81 -5.99 -0.12
N LYS A 34 -4.19 -6.26 -1.25
CA LYS A 34 -4.36 -5.48 -2.47
C LYS A 34 -4.56 -6.39 -3.66
N ASN A 35 -5.52 -6.02 -4.49
CA ASN A 35 -5.75 -6.59 -5.80
C ASN A 35 -5.96 -5.43 -6.76
N ASP A 36 -5.23 -5.36 -7.86
CA ASP A 36 -5.43 -4.36 -8.91
C ASP A 36 -5.93 -4.99 -10.22
N GLY A 37 -6.39 -6.25 -10.14
CA GLY A 37 -6.86 -7.02 -11.27
C GLY A 37 -5.75 -7.79 -12.00
N ASN A 38 -4.50 -7.44 -11.79
CA ASN A 38 -3.34 -8.18 -12.31
C ASN A 38 -2.47 -8.78 -11.20
N ILE A 39 -2.34 -8.09 -10.07
CA ILE A 39 -1.48 -8.50 -8.96
C ILE A 39 -2.33 -8.65 -7.70
N ASN A 40 -2.32 -9.85 -7.12
CA ASN A 40 -2.75 -10.06 -5.75
C ASN A 40 -1.56 -9.88 -4.82
N ARG A 41 -1.69 -9.00 -3.83
CA ARG A 41 -0.61 -8.70 -2.89
C ARG A 41 -1.11 -8.75 -1.45
N MET A 42 -0.36 -9.47 -0.61
CA MET A 42 -0.45 -9.38 0.83
C MET A 42 0.87 -8.81 1.36
N HIS A 43 0.79 -7.70 2.08
CA HIS A 43 1.96 -7.08 2.69
C HIS A 43 1.68 -6.83 4.18
N THR A 44 2.53 -7.40 5.04
CA THR A 44 2.49 -7.18 6.48
C THR A 44 3.81 -6.58 6.92
N HIS A 45 3.78 -5.46 7.64
CA HIS A 45 4.99 -4.83 8.13
C HIS A 45 4.85 -4.25 9.53
N PHE A 46 5.96 -4.22 10.24
CA PHE A 46 6.17 -3.58 11.51
C PHE A 46 7.00 -2.31 11.32
N SER A 47 6.68 -1.25 12.05
CA SER A 47 7.39 0.03 12.02
C SER A 47 8.20 0.24 13.30
N PRO A 48 9.49 -0.17 13.35
CA PRO A 48 10.31 0.04 14.54
C PRO A 48 10.55 1.53 14.83
N THR A 49 10.48 2.37 13.82
CA THR A 49 10.62 3.82 13.95
C THR A 49 9.62 4.55 13.04
N HIS A 50 9.46 5.86 13.23
CA HIS A 50 8.64 6.69 12.35
C HIS A 50 9.20 6.87 10.92
N LYS A 51 10.41 6.37 10.65
CA LYS A 51 11.07 6.44 9.32
C LYS A 51 11.21 5.10 8.62
N LEU A 52 11.11 4.01 9.36
CA LEU A 52 11.43 2.68 8.84
C LEU A 52 10.27 1.71 9.09
N SER A 53 9.91 0.92 8.09
CA SER A 53 9.14 -0.29 8.29
C SER A 53 9.79 -1.48 7.61
N LEU A 54 9.68 -2.64 8.27
CA LEU A 54 10.21 -3.92 7.84
C LEU A 54 9.05 -4.89 7.73
N GLY A 55 8.95 -5.63 6.63
CA GLY A 55 7.81 -6.52 6.44
C GLY A 55 8.05 -7.64 5.47
N TYR A 56 7.04 -8.47 5.38
CA TYR A 56 6.93 -9.56 4.43
C TYR A 56 5.90 -9.19 3.37
N ASN A 57 6.22 -9.44 2.11
CA ASN A 57 5.38 -9.17 0.97
C ASN A 57 5.26 -10.42 0.11
N LEU A 58 4.02 -10.83 -0.12
CA LEU A 58 3.63 -11.94 -1.00
C LEU A 58 2.84 -11.37 -2.15
N GLU A 59 3.27 -11.63 -3.38
CA GLU A 59 2.62 -11.20 -4.61
C GLU A 59 2.37 -12.38 -5.53
N TYR A 60 1.20 -12.41 -6.19
CA TYR A 60 0.93 -13.26 -7.33
C TYR A 60 0.57 -12.39 -8.53
N TRP A 61 1.31 -12.56 -9.62
CA TRP A 61 1.18 -11.81 -10.86
C TRP A 61 0.45 -12.67 -11.89
N HIS A 62 -0.80 -12.31 -12.16
CA HIS A 62 -1.70 -13.15 -12.98
C HIS A 62 -1.30 -13.21 -14.45
N ASP A 63 -0.98 -12.08 -15.07
CA ASP A 63 -0.66 -12.02 -16.50
C ASP A 63 0.74 -12.60 -16.78
N GLU A 64 1.65 -12.54 -15.83
CA GLU A 64 3.02 -13.05 -15.90
C GLU A 64 3.19 -14.45 -15.27
N GLU A 65 2.15 -14.96 -14.60
CA GLU A 65 2.09 -16.30 -13.99
C GLU A 65 3.28 -16.62 -13.08
N PHE A 66 3.56 -15.74 -12.11
CA PHE A 66 4.57 -16.00 -11.09
C PHE A 66 4.19 -15.47 -9.71
N MET A 67 4.74 -16.11 -8.69
CA MET A 67 4.65 -15.71 -7.30
C MET A 67 5.97 -15.09 -6.84
N PHE A 68 5.91 -13.96 -6.13
CA PHE A 68 7.08 -13.29 -5.54
C PHE A 68 6.92 -13.13 -4.04
N ASN A 69 7.80 -13.81 -3.30
CA ASN A 69 7.90 -13.74 -1.84
C ASN A 69 9.11 -12.90 -1.46
N SER A 70 8.93 -11.82 -0.71
CA SER A 70 10.04 -10.93 -0.39
C SER A 70 9.98 -10.34 1.02
N LEU A 71 11.15 -10.07 1.57
CA LEU A 71 11.31 -9.15 2.69
C LEU A 71 11.39 -7.74 2.14
N GLN A 72 10.57 -6.86 2.66
CA GLN A 72 10.45 -5.49 2.19
C GLN A 72 10.84 -4.49 3.28
N VAL A 73 11.57 -3.47 2.86
CA VAL A 73 11.92 -2.29 3.66
C VAL A 73 11.25 -1.07 3.03
N ASN A 74 10.55 -0.28 3.84
CA ASN A 74 10.08 1.04 3.45
C ASN A 74 10.79 2.08 4.30
N ASN A 75 11.43 3.03 3.65
CA ASN A 75 12.19 4.10 4.29
C ASN A 75 11.54 5.46 3.98
N LEU A 76 11.09 6.17 5.00
CA LEU A 76 10.62 7.54 4.88
C LEU A 76 11.85 8.46 4.82
N LEU A 77 12.24 8.88 3.62
CA LEU A 77 13.40 9.72 3.39
C LEU A 77 13.15 11.15 3.86
N LYS A 78 11.95 11.68 3.56
CA LYS A 78 11.59 13.05 3.92
C LYS A 78 10.09 13.16 4.19
N ARG A 79 9.74 13.97 5.19
CA ARG A 79 8.37 14.41 5.47
C ARG A 79 8.35 15.93 5.59
N TRP A 80 7.36 16.52 4.97
CA TRP A 80 7.04 17.93 5.10
C TRP A 80 5.68 18.03 5.77
N ASN A 81 5.61 18.72 6.90
CA ASN A 81 4.38 18.98 7.64
C ASN A 81 4.13 20.47 7.61
N GLU A 82 3.08 20.86 6.89
CA GLU A 82 2.57 22.22 6.88
C GLU A 82 1.30 22.31 7.73
N LYS A 83 0.82 23.51 7.99
CA LYS A 83 -0.37 23.72 8.83
C LYS A 83 -1.60 22.93 8.35
N ASN A 84 -1.81 22.84 7.03
CA ASN A 84 -3.00 22.24 6.42
C ASN A 84 -2.67 21.12 5.44
N SER A 85 -1.42 20.73 5.29
CA SER A 85 -1.03 19.68 4.35
C SER A 85 0.17 18.88 4.84
N GLN A 86 0.35 17.70 4.27
CA GLN A 86 1.51 16.87 4.52
C GLN A 86 2.01 16.26 3.21
N ALA A 87 3.34 16.19 3.04
CA ALA A 87 3.96 15.45 1.97
C ALA A 87 4.98 14.45 2.52
N ASN A 88 5.14 13.33 1.83
CA ASN A 88 6.08 12.27 2.20
C ASN A 88 6.81 11.76 0.98
N PHE A 89 8.08 11.45 1.17
CA PHE A 89 8.93 10.82 0.17
C PHE A 89 9.55 9.55 0.73
N TYR A 90 9.33 8.43 0.04
CA TYR A 90 9.75 7.10 0.47
C TYR A 90 10.62 6.42 -0.57
N LEU A 91 11.58 5.63 -0.07
CA LEU A 91 12.24 4.56 -0.79
C LEU A 91 11.67 3.23 -0.31
N LYS A 92 11.32 2.35 -1.26
CA LYS A 92 10.80 1.01 -0.99
C LYS A 92 11.68 0.02 -1.72
N SER A 93 12.16 -0.99 -1.01
CA SER A 93 12.99 -2.04 -1.61
C SER A 93 12.68 -3.37 -0.99
N GLY A 94 12.84 -4.44 -1.76
CA GLY A 94 12.63 -5.80 -1.28
C GLY A 94 13.53 -6.78 -2.01
N ILE A 95 13.83 -7.87 -1.32
CA ILE A 95 14.59 -9.00 -1.86
C ILE A 95 13.91 -10.30 -1.44
N GLY A 96 13.91 -11.29 -2.33
CA GLY A 96 13.23 -12.54 -2.07
C GLY A 96 13.35 -13.53 -3.21
N LEU A 97 12.36 -14.41 -3.33
CA LEU A 97 12.33 -15.46 -4.35
C LEU A 97 11.08 -15.30 -5.21
N ALA A 98 11.26 -15.32 -6.53
CA ALA A 98 10.21 -15.49 -7.51
C ALA A 98 10.14 -16.94 -7.95
N TYR A 99 8.92 -17.48 -8.00
CA TYR A 99 8.61 -18.81 -8.49
C TYR A 99 7.64 -18.67 -9.67
N SER A 100 7.98 -19.28 -10.82
CA SER A 100 7.17 -19.20 -12.03
C SER A 100 6.28 -20.42 -12.20
N ASP A 101 5.01 -20.16 -12.52
CA ASP A 101 4.03 -21.15 -12.98
C ASP A 101 3.87 -21.09 -14.52
N LYS A 102 4.57 -20.17 -15.19
CA LYS A 102 4.50 -19.97 -16.64
C LYS A 102 5.12 -21.15 -17.38
N PHE A 103 4.44 -21.69 -18.35
CA PHE A 103 4.87 -22.90 -19.09
C PHE A 103 6.33 -22.87 -19.56
N GLU A 104 6.84 -21.69 -20.02
CA GLU A 104 8.23 -21.55 -20.49
C GLU A 104 9.27 -21.62 -19.35
N PHE A 105 8.87 -21.34 -18.10
CA PHE A 105 9.72 -21.26 -16.92
C PHE A 105 9.12 -22.04 -15.74
N ASP A 106 8.24 -23.01 -16.02
CA ASP A 106 7.53 -23.77 -14.99
C ASP A 106 8.49 -24.43 -13.98
N GLY A 107 8.21 -24.18 -12.69
CA GLY A 107 9.04 -24.62 -11.59
C GLY A 107 10.35 -23.86 -11.40
N GLU A 108 10.69 -22.88 -12.24
CA GLU A 108 11.89 -22.06 -12.01
C GLU A 108 11.74 -21.15 -10.79
N THR A 109 12.78 -21.15 -9.96
CA THR A 109 12.92 -20.25 -8.81
C THR A 109 14.10 -19.35 -9.01
N LYS A 110 13.92 -18.02 -8.86
CA LYS A 110 14.98 -17.02 -8.99
C LYS A 110 15.06 -16.13 -7.76
N LEU A 111 16.29 -15.81 -7.37
CA LEU A 111 16.52 -14.68 -6.47
C LEU A 111 16.07 -13.41 -7.18
N SER A 112 15.23 -12.64 -6.53
CA SER A 112 14.53 -11.53 -7.13
C SER A 112 14.54 -10.33 -6.20
N ALA A 113 14.53 -9.13 -6.76
CA ALA A 113 14.54 -7.91 -5.99
C ALA A 113 13.64 -6.85 -6.66
N PHE A 114 13.22 -5.88 -5.86
CA PHE A 114 12.60 -4.68 -6.39
C PHE A 114 13.08 -3.45 -5.63
N THR A 115 13.02 -2.32 -6.32
CA THR A 115 13.22 -1.00 -5.71
C THR A 115 12.30 0.01 -6.37
N GLY A 116 11.97 1.07 -5.64
CA GLY A 116 11.15 2.14 -6.18
C GLY A 116 10.94 3.26 -5.18
N ILE A 117 10.50 4.39 -5.68
CA ILE A 117 10.17 5.55 -4.85
C ILE A 117 8.66 5.77 -4.81
N SER A 118 8.21 6.45 -3.77
CA SER A 118 6.84 6.92 -3.65
C SER A 118 6.84 8.31 -3.04
N PHE A 119 6.12 9.21 -3.67
CA PHE A 119 5.83 10.54 -3.17
C PHE A 119 4.33 10.68 -2.99
N ASP A 120 3.89 11.20 -1.87
CA ASP A 120 2.50 11.58 -1.65
C ASP A 120 2.41 12.97 -1.03
N TRP A 121 1.36 13.69 -1.40
CA TRP A 121 0.95 14.95 -0.82
C TRP A 121 -0.56 14.93 -0.60
N GLU A 122 -1.00 15.43 0.54
CA GLU A 122 -2.41 15.52 0.87
C GLU A 122 -2.72 16.73 1.76
N ASN A 123 -3.94 17.23 1.60
CA ASN A 123 -4.62 18.09 2.55
C ASN A 123 -6.00 17.49 2.88
N ARG A 124 -6.91 18.25 3.47
CA ARG A 124 -8.25 17.73 3.82
C ARG A 124 -9.15 17.45 2.60
N SER A 125 -8.88 18.07 1.45
CA SER A 125 -9.74 18.04 0.26
C SER A 125 -9.07 17.40 -0.96
N TYR A 126 -7.73 17.42 -1.04
CA TYR A 126 -6.98 16.96 -2.20
C TYR A 126 -5.89 15.98 -1.82
N PHE A 127 -5.67 15.00 -2.69
CA PHE A 127 -4.63 13.99 -2.59
C PHE A 127 -3.94 13.82 -3.93
N ILE A 128 -2.62 13.72 -3.92
CA ILE A 128 -1.81 13.29 -5.06
C ILE A 128 -0.76 12.31 -4.59
N LYS A 129 -0.51 11.26 -5.38
CA LYS A 129 0.55 10.30 -5.12
C LYS A 129 1.18 9.87 -6.43
N TYR A 130 2.50 9.90 -6.48
CA TYR A 130 3.29 9.25 -7.51
C TYR A 130 4.05 8.07 -6.89
N GLN A 131 4.17 6.97 -7.61
CA GLN A 131 5.04 5.86 -7.25
C GLN A 131 5.57 5.19 -8.50
N ASN A 132 6.78 4.66 -8.38
CA ASN A 132 7.35 3.75 -9.36
C ASN A 132 7.92 2.51 -8.67
N ARG A 133 8.21 1.50 -9.46
CA ARG A 133 8.86 0.26 -9.05
C ARG A 133 9.54 -0.36 -10.25
N TYR A 134 10.79 -0.73 -10.06
CA TYR A 134 11.52 -1.66 -10.93
C TYR A 134 11.61 -3.00 -10.21
N THR A 135 11.28 -4.08 -10.90
CA THR A 135 11.32 -5.45 -10.38
C THR A 135 12.20 -6.28 -11.31
N ASP A 136 13.19 -6.95 -10.73
CA ASP A 136 14.07 -7.90 -11.40
C ASP A 136 13.87 -9.29 -10.77
N ALA A 137 13.32 -10.21 -11.55
CA ALA A 137 13.21 -11.64 -11.27
C ALA A 137 13.95 -12.46 -12.36
N GLY A 138 14.98 -11.88 -12.94
CA GLY A 138 15.78 -12.49 -14.00
C GLY A 138 14.95 -12.83 -15.24
N LYS A 139 15.00 -14.08 -15.69
CA LYS A 139 14.25 -14.52 -16.88
C LYS A 139 12.73 -14.58 -16.69
N ILE A 140 12.27 -14.67 -15.43
CA ILE A 140 10.84 -14.76 -15.12
C ILE A 140 10.15 -13.43 -15.41
N TYR A 141 10.74 -12.34 -14.92
CA TYR A 141 10.17 -11.00 -15.05
C TYR A 141 11.22 -9.92 -14.81
N ASP A 142 11.26 -8.96 -15.70
CA ASP A 142 12.10 -7.76 -15.58
C ASP A 142 11.32 -6.59 -16.16
N ALA A 143 10.84 -5.68 -15.29
CA ALA A 143 10.01 -4.58 -15.75
C ALA A 143 9.97 -3.40 -14.79
N PHE A 144 9.70 -2.24 -15.39
CA PHE A 144 9.41 -0.99 -14.72
C PHE A 144 7.92 -0.69 -14.74
N MET A 145 7.39 -0.24 -13.61
CA MET A 145 6.02 0.27 -13.53
C MET A 145 5.99 1.59 -12.77
N GLN A 146 5.08 2.47 -13.15
CA GLN A 146 4.83 3.71 -12.45
C GLN A 146 3.35 4.04 -12.42
N SER A 147 2.92 4.81 -11.42
CA SER A 147 1.54 5.27 -11.34
C SER A 147 1.42 6.61 -10.66
N ILE A 148 0.40 7.34 -11.06
CA ILE A 148 -0.03 8.57 -10.42
C ILE A 148 -1.49 8.40 -9.96
N ILE A 149 -1.81 8.92 -8.78
CA ILE A 149 -3.17 8.90 -8.22
C ILE A 149 -3.53 10.32 -7.84
N PHE A 150 -4.67 10.79 -8.33
CA PHE A 150 -5.30 12.03 -7.91
C PHE A 150 -6.55 11.70 -7.10
N GLY A 151 -6.84 12.51 -6.09
CA GLY A 151 -8.04 12.33 -5.27
C GLY A 151 -8.63 13.64 -4.82
N VAL A 152 -9.96 13.66 -4.71
CA VAL A 152 -10.72 14.75 -4.11
C VAL A 152 -11.66 14.19 -3.04
N ALA A 153 -11.73 14.85 -1.89
CA ALA A 153 -12.71 14.56 -0.86
C ALA A 153 -13.97 15.40 -1.13
N PRO A 154 -15.15 14.79 -1.34
CA PRO A 154 -16.39 15.52 -1.60
C PRO A 154 -16.88 16.31 -0.36
N TYR A 155 -16.36 15.99 0.81
CA TYR A 155 -16.64 16.69 2.07
C TYR A 155 -15.45 16.55 3.01
N GLU A 156 -15.35 17.45 3.98
CA GLU A 156 -14.38 17.36 5.06
C GLU A 156 -15.03 16.70 6.28
N GLY A 157 -14.58 15.48 6.62
CA GLY A 157 -15.02 14.77 7.82
C GLY A 157 -14.27 15.25 9.08
N ASN A 158 -14.88 15.09 10.25
CA ASN A 158 -14.25 15.24 11.55
C ASN A 158 -13.56 13.94 11.98
N PHE A 159 -12.84 14.00 13.09
CA PHE A 159 -12.24 12.80 13.67
C PHE A 159 -13.32 11.74 14.01
N GLY A 160 -13.09 10.51 13.56
CA GLY A 160 -14.03 9.39 13.75
C GLY A 160 -15.13 9.27 12.70
N ASP A 161 -15.31 10.28 11.84
CA ASP A 161 -16.21 10.19 10.70
C ASP A 161 -15.66 9.25 9.63
N LEU A 162 -16.53 8.82 8.72
CA LEU A 162 -16.13 8.16 7.50
C LEU A 162 -15.57 9.21 6.54
N HIS A 163 -14.31 9.08 6.15
CA HIS A 163 -13.69 9.90 5.10
C HIS A 163 -13.82 9.19 3.76
N THR A 164 -14.40 9.88 2.78
CA THR A 164 -14.59 9.37 1.42
C THR A 164 -13.77 10.18 0.43
N TRP A 165 -13.14 9.50 -0.53
CA TRP A 165 -12.38 10.11 -1.59
C TRP A 165 -12.82 9.55 -2.94
N LEU A 166 -12.99 10.42 -3.91
CA LEU A 166 -13.11 10.09 -5.33
C LEU A 166 -11.71 10.20 -5.93
N MET A 167 -11.22 9.14 -6.54
CA MET A 167 -9.84 9.08 -6.99
C MET A 167 -9.73 8.53 -8.41
N LEU A 168 -8.66 8.93 -9.09
CA LEU A 168 -8.27 8.44 -10.40
C LEU A 168 -6.83 7.96 -10.33
N LYS A 169 -6.60 6.67 -10.60
CA LYS A 169 -5.27 6.08 -10.76
C LYS A 169 -4.97 5.96 -12.26
N ILE A 170 -3.80 6.41 -12.66
CA ILE A 170 -3.23 6.18 -13.99
C ILE A 170 -1.94 5.38 -13.77
N GLU A 171 -1.86 4.21 -14.36
CA GLU A 171 -0.69 3.33 -14.31
C GLU A 171 -0.04 3.21 -15.68
N HIS A 172 1.28 3.18 -15.72
CA HIS A 172 2.07 3.01 -16.93
C HIS A 172 3.10 1.88 -16.74
N LYS A 173 3.05 0.92 -17.65
CA LYS A 173 3.95 -0.24 -17.77
C LYS A 173 4.59 -0.21 -19.16
N PRO A 174 5.79 0.39 -19.34
CA PRO A 174 6.37 0.62 -20.66
C PRO A 174 6.55 -0.63 -21.51
N GLU A 175 6.80 -1.78 -20.87
CA GLU A 175 7.07 -3.06 -21.54
C GLU A 175 5.80 -3.73 -22.10
N ASN A 176 4.62 -3.29 -21.66
CA ASN A 176 3.34 -3.87 -22.10
C ASN A 176 2.85 -3.22 -23.40
N LYS A 177 2.21 -3.99 -24.29
CA LYS A 177 1.58 -3.46 -25.51
C LYS A 177 0.55 -2.38 -25.21
N GLU A 178 -0.27 -2.62 -24.20
CA GLU A 178 -1.22 -1.66 -23.63
C GLU A 178 -0.59 -1.06 -22.38
N ASN A 179 0.25 -0.07 -22.57
CA ASN A 179 1.14 0.45 -21.56
C ASN A 179 0.48 1.39 -20.53
N PHE A 180 -0.74 1.88 -20.80
CA PHE A 180 -1.51 2.70 -19.86
C PHE A 180 -2.77 1.98 -19.39
N GLU A 181 -3.10 2.19 -18.11
CA GLU A 181 -4.32 1.72 -17.48
C GLU A 181 -4.90 2.83 -16.61
N ILE A 182 -6.20 3.06 -16.71
CA ILE A 182 -6.92 4.11 -15.98
C ILE A 182 -7.96 3.45 -15.08
N THR A 183 -7.88 3.76 -13.77
CA THR A 183 -8.78 3.18 -12.77
C THR A 183 -9.41 4.29 -11.93
N PRO A 184 -10.67 4.69 -12.21
CA PRO A 184 -11.47 5.41 -11.24
C PRO A 184 -11.73 4.52 -10.01
N LEU A 185 -11.62 5.11 -8.82
CA LEU A 185 -11.82 4.38 -7.57
C LEU A 185 -12.37 5.27 -6.45
N PHE A 186 -13.02 4.62 -5.50
CA PHE A 186 -13.43 5.20 -4.22
C PHE A 186 -12.47 4.74 -3.14
N ARG A 187 -12.11 5.65 -2.24
CA ARG A 187 -11.43 5.33 -0.99
C ARG A 187 -12.31 5.71 0.18
N PHE A 188 -12.44 4.77 1.11
CA PHE A 188 -13.11 4.94 2.38
C PHE A 188 -12.11 4.75 3.50
N PHE A 189 -12.05 5.69 4.42
CA PHE A 189 -11.19 5.60 5.58
C PHE A 189 -11.98 5.90 6.85
N LYS A 190 -11.91 5.00 7.82
CA LYS A 190 -12.51 5.17 9.15
C LYS A 190 -11.63 4.50 10.20
N ASN A 191 -11.22 5.27 11.22
CA ASN A 191 -10.34 4.82 12.30
C ASN A 191 -9.03 4.23 11.76
N VAL A 192 -8.85 2.91 11.89
CA VAL A 192 -7.66 2.16 11.45
C VAL A 192 -7.84 1.45 10.11
N HIS A 193 -9.04 1.52 9.53
CA HIS A 193 -9.43 0.79 8.33
C HIS A 193 -9.43 1.71 7.11
N LEU A 194 -8.78 1.26 6.04
CA LEU A 194 -8.86 1.89 4.73
C LEU A 194 -9.31 0.85 3.71
N LEU A 195 -10.33 1.20 2.93
CA LEU A 195 -10.86 0.40 1.83
C LEU A 195 -10.80 1.21 0.53
N GLU A 196 -10.29 0.62 -0.54
CA GLU A 196 -10.35 1.18 -1.89
C GLU A 196 -11.05 0.19 -2.81
N LEU A 197 -11.98 0.69 -3.61
CA LEU A 197 -12.75 -0.07 -4.61
C LEU A 197 -12.72 0.68 -5.93
N GLY A 198 -12.36 0.00 -7.00
CA GLY A 198 -12.29 0.59 -8.34
C GLY A 198 -12.54 -0.43 -9.44
N LEU A 199 -12.74 0.08 -10.64
CA LEU A 199 -12.85 -0.71 -11.86
C LEU A 199 -12.00 -0.01 -12.92
N ASN A 200 -11.04 -0.74 -13.53
CA ASN A 200 -10.21 -0.14 -14.56
C ASN A 200 -10.92 -0.11 -15.94
N ASP A 201 -10.33 0.58 -16.88
CA ASP A 201 -10.79 0.71 -18.26
C ASP A 201 -10.84 -0.61 -19.05
N ARG A 202 -10.28 -1.70 -18.48
CA ARG A 202 -10.31 -3.07 -19.02
C ARG A 202 -11.30 -3.98 -18.30
N GLY A 203 -12.12 -3.45 -17.39
CA GLY A 203 -13.08 -4.22 -16.60
C GLY A 203 -12.47 -5.06 -15.49
N LYS A 204 -11.17 -4.87 -15.14
CA LYS A 204 -10.53 -5.53 -13.99
C LYS A 204 -10.88 -4.77 -12.71
N PHE A 205 -11.22 -5.50 -11.66
CA PHE A 205 -11.63 -4.94 -10.37
C PHE A 205 -10.42 -4.63 -9.49
N LEU A 206 -10.38 -3.43 -8.92
CA LEU A 206 -9.42 -3.03 -7.90
C LEU A 206 -10.05 -3.12 -6.52
N PHE A 207 -9.37 -3.83 -5.62
CA PHE A 207 -9.72 -3.96 -4.22
C PHE A 207 -8.47 -3.80 -3.36
N ASN A 208 -8.46 -2.83 -2.46
CA ASN A 208 -7.40 -2.69 -1.47
C ASN A 208 -8.04 -2.56 -0.08
N TYR A 209 -7.55 -3.35 0.86
CA TYR A 209 -7.92 -3.23 2.27
C TYR A 209 -6.66 -3.11 3.12
N ILE A 210 -6.63 -2.11 3.99
CA ILE A 210 -5.50 -1.84 4.87
C ILE A 210 -6.02 -1.67 6.29
N ILE A 211 -5.38 -2.35 7.23
CA ILE A 211 -5.63 -2.20 8.67
C ILE A 211 -4.32 -1.91 9.40
N ARG A 212 -4.40 -1.10 10.47
CA ARG A 212 -3.27 -0.74 11.33
C ARG A 212 -3.62 -0.91 12.79
N TYR A 213 -2.67 -1.41 13.56
CA TYR A 213 -2.79 -1.63 15.01
C TYR A 213 -1.42 -1.65 15.69
#